data_acdcb73ab8f04bb3dcbde11a3fc1992d
#
_entry.id   acdcb73ab8f04bb3dcbde11a3fc1992d
#
_cell.length_a   1.000
_cell.length_b   1.000
_cell.length_c   1.000
_cell.angle_alpha   90.00
_cell.angle_beta   90.00
_cell.angle_gamma   90.00
#
_symmetry.space_group_name_H-M   'P 1'
#
loop_
_entity.id
_entity.type
_entity.pdbx_description
1 polymer ?
#
loop_
_entity_poly.entity_id
_entity_poly.type
_entity_poly.pdbx_seq_one_letter_code
_entity_poly.pdbx_strand_id
1 'polypeptide(L)'
;VSHADGAGTFKSHFTGGLRAFFEYRDLGINDATKGKFSANVIRAVPGRHAEPTWHIHHLDFQMIYILQGWVTFEYEGQGEITFRPGSAALQPPGIRHREVQHSDDLELIEITSPAEFKTETVEDP
;
A
#
# COMPACT_ATOMS: atom_id res chain seq x y z
N VAL A 1 3.59 4.83 -20.31
CA VAL A 1 2.44 5.48 -19.69
C VAL A 1 1.38 4.44 -19.35
N SER A 2 0.83 4.53 -18.15
CA SER A 2 -0.22 3.67 -17.65
C SER A 2 -1.49 4.48 -17.44
N HIS A 3 -2.61 3.99 -17.95
CA HIS A 3 -3.92 4.62 -17.80
C HIS A 3 -4.86 3.68 -17.03
N ALA A 4 -5.81 4.25 -16.29
CA ALA A 4 -6.75 3.49 -15.46
C ALA A 4 -7.64 2.53 -16.26
N ASP A 5 -7.88 2.81 -17.53
CA ASP A 5 -8.64 1.97 -18.45
C ASP A 5 -7.78 0.93 -19.19
N GLY A 6 -6.50 0.83 -18.85
CA GLY A 6 -5.55 -0.06 -19.50
C GLY A 6 -4.96 0.47 -20.82
N ALA A 7 -5.28 1.70 -21.22
CA ALA A 7 -4.72 2.32 -22.43
C ALA A 7 -3.26 2.76 -22.18
N GLY A 8 -2.56 3.06 -23.30
CA GLY A 8 -1.17 3.52 -23.23
C GLY A 8 -0.16 2.41 -23.51
N THR A 9 1.11 2.71 -23.31
CA THR A 9 2.21 1.78 -23.59
C THR A 9 2.35 0.70 -22.53
N PHE A 10 1.90 0.96 -21.31
CA PHE A 10 1.85 -0.03 -20.24
C PHE A 10 0.40 -0.35 -19.92
N LYS A 11 -0.02 -1.57 -20.25
CA LYS A 11 -1.37 -2.05 -20.00
C LYS A 11 -1.49 -2.51 -18.55
N SER A 12 -2.28 -1.82 -17.75
CA SER A 12 -2.47 -2.20 -16.35
C SER A 12 -3.95 -2.24 -15.97
N HIS A 13 -4.27 -3.14 -15.07
CA HIS A 13 -5.61 -3.30 -14.48
C HIS A 13 -5.47 -3.84 -13.07
N PHE A 14 -6.54 -3.77 -12.30
CA PHE A 14 -6.51 -4.31 -10.95
C PHE A 14 -6.47 -5.83 -10.95
N THR A 15 -5.63 -6.38 -10.09
CA THR A 15 -5.51 -7.82 -9.85
C THR A 15 -5.57 -8.09 -8.35
N GLY A 16 -5.94 -9.32 -7.98
CA GLY A 16 -5.83 -9.77 -6.60
C GLY A 16 -4.37 -9.79 -6.17
N GLY A 17 -4.10 -9.34 -4.95
CA GLY A 17 -2.76 -9.35 -4.37
C GLY A 17 -2.59 -10.47 -3.34
N LEU A 18 -1.53 -10.36 -2.55
CA LEU A 18 -1.24 -11.28 -1.45
C LEU A 18 -2.29 -11.23 -0.35
N ARG A 19 -2.99 -10.10 -0.23
CA ARG A 19 -4.03 -9.87 0.78
C ARG A 19 -5.40 -9.89 0.13
N ALA A 20 -6.31 -10.71 0.66
CA ALA A 20 -7.64 -10.92 0.08
C ALA A 20 -8.56 -9.69 0.16
N PHE A 21 -8.21 -8.69 0.98
CA PHE A 21 -9.02 -7.47 1.15
C PHE A 21 -8.59 -6.30 0.26
N PHE A 22 -7.52 -6.47 -0.55
CA PHE A 22 -7.04 -5.45 -1.48
C PHE A 22 -6.85 -5.99 -2.89
N GLU A 23 -7.04 -5.09 -3.85
CA GLU A 23 -6.65 -5.28 -5.24
C GLU A 23 -5.57 -4.25 -5.60
N TYR A 24 -4.69 -4.63 -6.52
CA TYR A 24 -3.49 -3.85 -6.87
C TYR A 24 -3.46 -3.58 -8.37
N ARG A 25 -3.15 -2.35 -8.75
CA ARG A 25 -2.87 -1.98 -10.13
C ARG A 25 -1.44 -1.47 -10.23
N ASP A 26 -0.56 -2.24 -10.87
CA ASP A 26 0.83 -1.88 -11.11
C ASP A 26 0.87 -0.74 -12.15
N LEU A 27 1.62 0.32 -11.85
CA LEU A 27 1.74 1.49 -12.72
C LEU A 27 2.90 1.41 -13.71
N GLY A 28 3.61 0.28 -13.76
CA GLY A 28 4.73 0.07 -14.69
C GLY A 28 6.06 0.62 -14.24
N ILE A 29 6.14 1.11 -13.01
CA ILE A 29 7.36 1.74 -12.49
C ILE A 29 8.42 0.70 -12.16
N ASN A 30 8.03 -0.49 -11.71
CA ASN A 30 8.96 -1.59 -11.44
C ASN A 30 9.76 -1.94 -12.70
N ASP A 31 9.07 -2.22 -13.80
CA ASP A 31 9.71 -2.54 -15.08
C ASP A 31 10.58 -1.38 -15.58
N ALA A 32 10.04 -0.15 -15.53
CA ALA A 32 10.74 1.03 -16.04
C ALA A 32 12.01 1.35 -15.26
N THR A 33 12.07 0.98 -13.98
CA THR A 33 13.23 1.26 -13.11
C THR A 33 14.08 0.03 -12.82
N LYS A 34 13.77 -1.09 -13.47
CA LYS A 34 14.49 -2.38 -13.27
C LYS A 34 14.51 -2.79 -11.79
N GLY A 35 13.37 -2.67 -11.14
CA GLY A 35 13.20 -3.11 -9.75
C GLY A 35 13.65 -2.12 -8.69
N LYS A 36 14.07 -0.91 -9.06
CA LYS A 36 14.51 0.08 -8.08
C LYS A 36 13.34 0.69 -7.31
N PHE A 37 12.20 0.88 -7.99
CA PHE A 37 10.98 1.42 -7.41
C PHE A 37 9.77 0.62 -7.88
N SER A 38 8.72 0.62 -7.07
CA SER A 38 7.38 0.24 -7.53
C SER A 38 6.39 1.33 -7.21
N ALA A 39 5.32 1.39 -7.98
CA ALA A 39 4.17 2.25 -7.69
C ALA A 39 2.92 1.48 -8.05
N ASN A 40 1.99 1.40 -7.12
CA ASN A 40 0.71 0.72 -7.28
C ASN A 40 -0.43 1.60 -6.83
N VAL A 41 -1.55 1.53 -7.53
CA VAL A 41 -2.82 1.94 -6.95
C VAL A 41 -3.39 0.72 -6.24
N ILE A 42 -3.74 0.90 -4.98
CA ILE A 42 -4.33 -0.13 -4.13
C ILE A 42 -5.75 0.29 -3.80
N ARG A 43 -6.70 -0.60 -3.98
CA ARG A 43 -8.08 -0.34 -3.60
C ARG A 43 -8.64 -1.48 -2.73
N ALA A 44 -9.53 -1.12 -1.82
CA ALA A 44 -10.22 -2.09 -0.99
C ALA A 44 -11.19 -2.92 -1.83
N VAL A 45 -11.35 -4.18 -1.44
CA VAL A 45 -12.45 -5.03 -1.93
C VAL A 45 -13.61 -4.83 -0.96
N PRO A 46 -14.77 -4.29 -1.42
CA PRO A 46 -15.89 -4.03 -0.52
C PRO A 46 -16.32 -5.26 0.28
N GLY A 47 -16.60 -5.05 1.56
CA GLY A 47 -17.00 -6.12 2.48
C GLY A 47 -15.85 -6.96 3.03
N ARG A 48 -14.61 -6.71 2.61
CA ARG A 48 -13.41 -7.36 3.14
C ARG A 48 -12.71 -6.44 4.12
N HIS A 49 -12.15 -7.00 5.18
CA HIS A 49 -11.51 -6.23 6.25
C HIS A 49 -10.10 -6.73 6.51
N ALA A 50 -9.23 -5.80 6.89
CA ALA A 50 -7.86 -6.11 7.26
C ALA A 50 -7.81 -6.98 8.52
N GLU A 51 -6.83 -7.87 8.57
CA GLU A 51 -6.44 -8.54 9.81
C GLU A 51 -5.35 -7.68 10.45
N PRO A 52 -5.56 -7.13 11.66
CA PRO A 52 -4.61 -6.20 12.27
C PRO A 52 -3.40 -6.91 12.84
N THR A 53 -2.56 -7.45 11.97
CA THR A 53 -1.34 -8.15 12.32
C THR A 53 -0.15 -7.20 12.29
N TRP A 54 0.59 -7.12 13.39
CA TRP A 54 1.81 -6.33 13.46
C TRP A 54 2.87 -6.91 12.53
N HIS A 55 3.48 -6.04 11.72
CA HIS A 55 4.50 -6.43 10.75
C HIS A 55 5.49 -5.30 10.49
N ILE A 56 6.60 -5.67 9.84
CA ILE A 56 7.61 -4.73 9.34
C ILE A 56 7.90 -5.03 7.87
N HIS A 57 8.36 -4.03 7.14
CA HIS A 57 8.83 -4.17 5.78
C HIS A 57 10.34 -3.93 5.71
N HIS A 58 11.05 -4.85 5.05
CA HIS A 58 12.49 -4.74 4.79
C HIS A 58 12.70 -4.03 3.46
N LEU A 59 12.68 -2.70 3.48
CA LEU A 59 12.84 -1.86 2.30
C LEU A 59 13.54 -0.55 2.67
N ASP A 60 13.87 0.27 1.67
CA ASP A 60 14.58 1.53 1.88
C ASP A 60 13.63 2.72 1.95
N PHE A 61 12.49 2.62 1.26
CA PHE A 61 11.52 3.72 1.19
C PHE A 61 10.11 3.16 0.95
N GLN A 62 9.14 3.71 1.68
CA GLN A 62 7.72 3.43 1.44
C GLN A 62 6.89 4.65 1.77
N MET A 63 6.05 5.06 0.84
CA MET A 63 5.06 6.09 1.10
C MET A 63 3.70 5.68 0.57
N ILE A 64 2.65 6.21 1.19
CA ILE A 64 1.28 6.10 0.69
C ILE A 64 0.69 7.50 0.54
N TYR A 65 -0.23 7.63 -0.41
CA TYR A 65 -1.03 8.83 -0.62
C TYR A 65 -2.48 8.42 -0.84
N ILE A 66 -3.40 8.94 -0.03
CA ILE A 66 -4.81 8.53 -0.07
C ILE A 66 -5.55 9.32 -1.16
N LEU A 67 -6.19 8.58 -2.06
CA LEU A 67 -6.99 9.15 -3.15
C LEU A 67 -8.48 9.22 -2.79
N GLN A 68 -8.98 8.21 -2.08
CA GLN A 68 -10.40 8.07 -1.77
C GLN A 68 -10.56 7.24 -0.51
N GLY A 69 -11.62 7.51 0.24
CA GLY A 69 -11.92 6.78 1.47
C GLY A 69 -10.95 7.11 2.59
N TRP A 70 -10.78 6.17 3.52
CA TRP A 70 -9.89 6.35 4.66
C TRP A 70 -9.29 5.03 5.10
N VAL A 71 -8.15 5.10 5.81
CA VAL A 71 -7.49 3.96 6.43
C VAL A 71 -6.87 4.39 7.76
N THR A 72 -6.99 3.53 8.76
CA THR A 72 -6.38 3.72 10.07
C THR A 72 -5.26 2.72 10.24
N PHE A 73 -4.06 3.22 10.48
CA PHE A 73 -2.90 2.43 10.86
C PHE A 73 -2.53 2.70 12.31
N GLU A 74 -1.89 1.73 12.94
CA GLU A 74 -1.22 1.91 14.22
C GLU A 74 0.27 1.71 14.03
N TYR A 75 1.06 2.67 14.51
CA TYR A 75 2.52 2.66 14.42
C TYR A 75 3.11 2.59 15.83
N GLU A 76 4.18 1.81 15.98
CA GLU A 76 4.88 1.73 17.26
C GLU A 76 5.30 3.13 17.74
N GLY A 77 5.00 3.42 19.00
CA GLY A 77 5.34 4.69 19.62
C GLY A 77 4.48 5.89 19.23
N GLN A 78 3.52 5.72 18.31
CA GLN A 78 2.70 6.83 17.81
C GLN A 78 1.20 6.62 18.00
N GLY A 79 0.74 5.37 18.19
CA GLY A 79 -0.66 5.03 18.29
C GLY A 79 -1.37 4.98 16.94
N GLU A 80 -2.70 5.10 16.96
CA GLU A 80 -3.52 5.01 15.75
C GLU A 80 -3.61 6.36 15.05
N ILE A 81 -3.45 6.33 13.73
CA ILE A 81 -3.56 7.50 12.87
C ILE A 81 -4.49 7.16 11.72
N THR A 82 -5.49 8.00 11.47
CA THR A 82 -6.41 7.83 10.33
C THR A 82 -6.01 8.78 9.20
N PHE A 83 -5.77 8.20 8.04
CA PHE A 83 -5.43 8.94 6.82
C PHE A 83 -6.69 9.09 5.95
N ARG A 84 -6.87 10.27 5.37
CA ARG A 84 -8.03 10.65 4.53
C ARG A 84 -7.53 11.16 3.18
N PRO A 85 -8.43 11.38 2.20
CA PRO A 85 -8.00 11.89 0.88
C PRO A 85 -7.09 13.11 1.01
N GLY A 86 -5.96 13.07 0.30
CA GLY A 86 -4.92 14.09 0.39
C GLY A 86 -3.87 13.85 1.48
N SER A 87 -4.06 12.87 2.36
CA SER A 87 -3.04 12.50 3.34
C SER A 87 -1.91 11.74 2.67
N ALA A 88 -0.67 12.07 3.04
CA ALA A 88 0.52 11.33 2.66
C ALA A 88 1.24 10.84 3.91
N ALA A 89 1.78 9.64 3.85
CA ALA A 89 2.57 9.09 4.95
C ALA A 89 3.84 8.44 4.43
N LEU A 90 4.96 8.79 5.06
CA LEU A 90 6.17 8.00 4.97
C LEU A 90 6.07 6.90 6.02
N GLN A 91 6.25 5.66 5.59
CA GLN A 91 6.37 4.53 6.52
C GLN A 91 7.85 4.22 6.69
N PRO A 92 8.48 4.57 7.83
CA PRO A 92 9.92 4.35 8.01
C PRO A 92 10.29 2.89 7.86
N PRO A 93 11.45 2.59 7.25
CA PRO A 93 11.92 1.21 7.12
C PRO A 93 11.98 0.50 8.47
N GLY A 94 11.43 -0.71 8.53
CA GLY A 94 11.47 -1.52 9.75
C GLY A 94 10.55 -1.08 10.88
N ILE A 95 9.72 -0.04 10.69
CA ILE A 95 8.76 0.35 11.73
C ILE A 95 7.70 -0.73 11.90
N ARG A 96 7.42 -1.08 13.15
CA ARG A 96 6.31 -1.98 13.46
C ARG A 96 5.00 -1.23 13.27
N HIS A 97 4.12 -1.81 12.48
CA HIS A 97 2.83 -1.20 12.22
C HIS A 97 1.79 -2.26 11.88
N ARG A 98 0.53 -1.84 11.93
CA ARG A 98 -0.59 -2.69 11.49
C ARG A 98 -1.70 -1.81 10.92
N GLU A 99 -2.47 -2.37 10.01
CA GLU A 99 -3.69 -1.75 9.54
C GLU A 99 -4.83 -2.17 10.46
N VAL A 100 -5.50 -1.18 11.04
CA VAL A 100 -6.58 -1.42 12.01
C VAL A 100 -7.92 -1.55 11.31
N GLN A 101 -8.21 -0.62 10.40
CA GLN A 101 -9.50 -0.55 9.72
C GLN A 101 -9.39 0.33 8.47
N HIS A 102 -10.26 0.10 7.50
CA HIS A 102 -10.37 0.95 6.32
C HIS A 102 -11.81 1.00 5.81
N SER A 103 -12.12 2.03 5.01
CA SER A 103 -13.41 2.15 4.34
C SER A 103 -13.50 1.20 3.15
N ASP A 104 -14.73 0.82 2.78
CA ASP A 104 -14.97 -0.05 1.63
C ASP A 104 -14.51 0.56 0.30
N ASP A 105 -14.47 1.90 0.24
CA ASP A 105 -14.09 2.65 -0.96
C ASP A 105 -12.64 3.14 -0.95
N LEU A 106 -11.83 2.65 -0.02
CA LEU A 106 -10.43 3.06 0.08
C LEU A 106 -9.70 2.86 -1.24
N GLU A 107 -9.00 3.90 -1.66
CA GLU A 107 -8.08 3.86 -2.80
C GLU A 107 -6.88 4.73 -2.47
N LEU A 108 -5.68 4.20 -2.67
CA LEU A 108 -4.43 4.89 -2.37
C LEU A 108 -3.35 4.53 -3.38
N ILE A 109 -2.32 5.37 -3.43
CA ILE A 109 -1.08 5.07 -4.15
C ILE A 109 -0.04 4.65 -3.12
N GLU A 110 0.68 3.56 -3.42
CA GLU A 110 1.84 3.13 -2.65
C GLU A 110 3.08 3.15 -3.53
N ILE A 111 4.15 3.77 -3.05
CA ILE A 111 5.45 3.82 -3.72
C ILE A 111 6.47 3.18 -2.79
N THR A 112 7.25 2.23 -3.32
CA THR A 112 8.29 1.53 -2.55
C THR A 112 9.62 1.51 -3.29
N SER A 113 10.70 1.39 -2.53
CA SER A 113 12.05 1.10 -3.03
C SER A 113 12.78 0.19 -2.04
N PRO A 114 13.31 -0.97 -2.49
CA PRO A 114 13.17 -1.54 -3.82
C PRO A 114 11.74 -1.97 -4.11
N ALA A 115 11.47 -2.35 -5.36
CA ALA A 115 10.15 -2.82 -5.78
C ALA A 115 9.74 -4.09 -5.03
N GLU A 116 10.66 -5.03 -4.90
CA GLU A 116 10.44 -6.27 -4.17
C GLU A 116 11.13 -6.20 -2.81
N PHE A 117 10.42 -6.58 -1.76
CA PHE A 117 10.92 -6.56 -0.40
C PHE A 117 10.21 -7.61 0.44
N LYS A 118 10.87 -8.02 1.53
CA LYS A 118 10.30 -8.97 2.47
C LYS A 118 9.43 -8.25 3.50
N THR A 119 8.28 -8.84 3.79
CA THR A 119 7.42 -8.45 4.92
C THR A 119 7.50 -9.51 5.99
N GLU A 120 7.68 -9.11 7.22
CA GLU A 120 7.83 -10.01 8.36
C GLU A 120 6.77 -9.70 9.41
N THR A 121 6.03 -10.74 9.82
CA THR A 121 5.12 -10.65 10.95
C THR A 121 5.94 -10.58 12.23
N VAL A 122 5.58 -9.65 13.11
CA VAL A 122 6.28 -9.42 14.39
C VAL A 122 5.29 -9.40 15.54
N GLU A 123 5.82 -9.49 16.76
CA GLU A 123 5.02 -9.35 17.98
C GLU A 123 4.61 -7.89 18.19
N ASP A 124 3.62 -7.67 19.05
CA ASP A 124 3.19 -6.35 19.48
C ASP A 124 4.39 -5.60 20.08
N PRO A 125 4.50 -4.30 19.76
CA PRO A 125 5.59 -3.49 20.31
C PRO A 125 5.58 -3.41 21.83
#